data_0308a4fab2dee2bfa8ecac914de8ebcf
#
_entry.id   0308a4fab2dee2bfa8ecac914de8ebcf
#
_cell.length_a   1.000
_cell.length_b   1.000
_cell.length_c   1.000
_cell.angle_alpha   90.00
_cell.angle_beta   90.00
_cell.angle_gamma   90.00
#
_symmetry.space_group_name_H-M   'P 1'
#
loop_
_entity.id
_entity.type
_entity.pdbx_description
1 polymer ?
#
loop_
_entity_poly.entity_id
_entity_poly.type
_entity_poly.pdbx_seq_one_letter_code
_entity_poly.pdbx_strand_id
1 'polypeptide(L)'
;MIIEDVQITPVAIPAEGLKEEKSDIVCALIIEISTDCGLVGIGESPLLLEEENICVPIHTVIRNNLIGKDACDINKRIRDLSADLELHKLHLQAADRLIRGVEIALWDILGKRAGKPLCDVWGGAYRQQIEFAGEVKWQGLTAIKQRASKLEQDGYRTIYLKASGKMTDDVAAIAAVRDGLQDVHVKIRVGAHQLWAPGEAITVINRLEKYGIELVDQPVIRYNLDALK
;
A
#
# COMPACT_ATOMS: atom_id res chain seq x y z
N MET A 1 -28.08 5.96 11.16
CA MET A 1 -27.15 4.89 11.59
C MET A 1 -26.04 5.55 12.35
N ILE A 2 -26.17 5.53 13.68
CA ILE A 2 -25.31 6.34 14.55
C ILE A 2 -24.11 5.51 15.00
N ILE A 3 -22.94 6.12 14.96
CA ILE A 3 -21.71 5.51 15.46
C ILE A 3 -21.75 5.52 16.98
N GLU A 4 -21.66 4.34 17.60
CA GLU A 4 -21.67 4.17 19.06
C GLU A 4 -20.28 4.02 19.65
N ASP A 5 -19.40 3.32 18.92
CA ASP A 5 -18.03 3.10 19.39
C ASP A 5 -17.02 3.07 18.24
N VAL A 6 -15.78 3.42 18.58
CA VAL A 6 -14.61 3.32 17.69
C VAL A 6 -13.48 2.69 18.49
N GLN A 7 -12.99 1.56 18.01
CA GLN A 7 -11.85 0.87 18.58
C GLN A 7 -10.67 0.88 17.59
N ILE A 8 -9.46 1.13 18.09
CA ILE A 8 -8.24 1.12 17.29
C ILE A 8 -7.27 0.16 17.94
N THR A 9 -6.93 -0.91 17.23
CA THR A 9 -6.08 -1.98 17.72
C THR A 9 -4.79 -2.02 16.92
N PRO A 10 -3.62 -1.78 17.53
CA PRO A 10 -2.34 -1.98 16.86
C PRO A 10 -2.08 -3.48 16.67
N VAL A 11 -1.64 -3.85 15.48
CA VAL A 11 -1.25 -5.22 15.13
C VAL A 11 0.14 -5.21 14.53
N ALA A 12 0.91 -6.26 14.84
CA ALA A 12 2.24 -6.49 14.29
C ALA A 12 2.24 -7.85 13.60
N ILE A 13 2.55 -7.86 12.30
CA ILE A 13 2.54 -9.06 11.47
C ILE A 13 3.98 -9.36 11.07
N PRO A 14 4.53 -10.54 11.42
CA PRO A 14 5.83 -10.97 10.91
C PRO A 14 5.78 -11.05 9.38
N ALA A 15 6.73 -10.39 8.70
CA ALA A 15 6.85 -10.53 7.27
C ALA A 15 7.42 -11.93 6.95
N GLU A 16 6.65 -12.75 6.23
CA GLU A 16 7.07 -14.11 5.88
C GLU A 16 8.38 -14.13 5.08
N GLY A 17 9.31 -14.96 5.50
CA GLY A 17 10.54 -15.29 4.76
C GLY A 17 11.76 -14.44 5.09
N LEU A 18 11.72 -13.60 6.11
CA LEU A 18 12.87 -12.82 6.56
C LEU A 18 13.38 -13.34 7.90
N LYS A 19 14.71 -13.42 8.06
CA LYS A 19 15.34 -13.79 9.33
C LYS A 19 15.14 -12.66 10.32
N GLU A 20 14.85 -12.97 11.56
CA GLU A 20 14.52 -12.17 12.75
C GLU A 20 15.26 -10.81 12.96
N GLU A 21 15.23 -9.92 11.98
CA GLU A 21 15.62 -8.53 12.20
C GLU A 21 14.36 -7.68 12.44
N LYS A 22 14.43 -6.73 13.36
CA LYS A 22 13.31 -5.80 13.69
C LYS A 22 12.71 -5.06 12.49
N SER A 23 13.40 -5.05 11.34
CA SER A 23 12.95 -4.48 10.07
C SER A 23 11.86 -5.27 9.34
N ASP A 24 11.54 -6.47 9.83
CA ASP A 24 10.70 -7.45 9.13
C ASP A 24 9.29 -7.58 9.71
N ILE A 25 8.88 -6.60 10.52
CA ILE A 25 7.54 -6.52 11.10
C ILE A 25 6.75 -5.45 10.35
N VAL A 26 5.60 -5.84 9.82
CA VAL A 26 4.62 -4.89 9.28
C VAL A 26 3.66 -4.52 10.41
N CYS A 27 3.64 -3.25 10.78
CA CYS A 27 2.72 -2.75 11.78
C CYS A 27 1.53 -2.06 11.11
N ALA A 28 0.34 -2.32 11.61
CA ALA A 28 -0.89 -1.68 11.16
C ALA A 28 -1.80 -1.37 12.35
N LEU A 29 -2.74 -0.45 12.14
CA LEU A 29 -3.86 -0.18 13.03
C LEU A 29 -5.12 -0.74 12.40
N ILE A 30 -5.80 -1.63 13.10
CA ILE A 30 -7.15 -2.05 12.74
C ILE A 30 -8.13 -1.09 13.40
N ILE A 31 -9.01 -0.51 12.61
CA ILE A 31 -10.02 0.46 13.03
C ILE A 31 -11.38 -0.21 12.90
N GLU A 32 -12.07 -0.38 14.03
CA GLU A 32 -13.41 -0.94 14.09
C GLU A 32 -14.39 0.16 14.51
N ILE A 33 -15.42 0.35 13.71
CA ILE A 33 -16.49 1.35 13.96
C ILE A 33 -17.80 0.60 14.14
N SER A 34 -18.36 0.66 15.35
CA SER A 34 -19.65 0.05 15.69
C SER A 34 -20.79 1.04 15.61
N THR A 35 -21.98 0.56 15.21
CA THR A 35 -23.18 1.38 15.02
C THR A 35 -24.35 0.88 15.85
N ASP A 36 -25.31 1.77 16.12
CA ASP A 36 -26.58 1.55 16.85
C ASP A 36 -27.46 0.43 16.26
N CYS A 37 -27.21 0.01 15.03
CA CYS A 37 -27.92 -1.10 14.40
C CYS A 37 -27.11 -2.42 14.39
N GLY A 38 -25.99 -2.48 15.12
CA GLY A 38 -25.17 -3.67 15.26
C GLY A 38 -24.22 -3.97 14.08
N LEU A 39 -24.14 -3.08 13.09
CA LEU A 39 -23.14 -3.18 12.03
C LEU A 39 -21.80 -2.69 12.55
N VAL A 40 -20.74 -3.45 12.21
CA VAL A 40 -19.35 -3.09 12.49
C VAL A 40 -18.60 -2.95 11.16
N GLY A 41 -17.97 -1.81 10.96
CA GLY A 41 -17.07 -1.58 9.83
C GLY A 41 -15.63 -1.73 10.25
N ILE A 42 -14.82 -2.30 9.36
CA ILE A 42 -13.41 -2.56 9.59
C ILE A 42 -12.59 -1.82 8.55
N GLY A 43 -11.58 -1.09 9.03
CA GLY A 43 -10.59 -0.42 8.19
C GLY A 43 -9.18 -0.68 8.69
N GLU A 44 -8.20 -0.42 7.85
CA GLU A 44 -6.79 -0.59 8.16
C GLU A 44 -6.01 0.68 7.83
N SER A 45 -5.05 1.01 8.69
CA SER A 45 -4.07 2.07 8.46
C SER A 45 -2.67 1.54 8.71
N PRO A 46 -1.71 1.70 7.79
CA PRO A 46 -0.33 1.34 8.09
C PRO A 46 0.22 2.21 9.21
N LEU A 47 0.92 1.58 10.15
CA LEU A 47 1.61 2.22 11.27
C LEU A 47 3.12 2.14 11.03
N LEU A 48 3.82 3.27 11.09
CA LEU A 48 5.28 3.27 11.14
C LEU A 48 5.74 3.07 12.59
N LEU A 49 6.77 2.26 12.81
CA LEU A 49 7.30 1.95 14.15
C LEU A 49 7.66 3.19 14.97
N GLU A 50 8.03 4.29 14.31
CA GLU A 50 8.34 5.58 14.94
C GLU A 50 7.10 6.33 15.45
N GLU A 51 5.90 5.87 15.09
CA GLU A 51 4.62 6.53 15.36
C GLU A 51 3.83 5.87 16.52
N GLU A 52 4.39 4.89 17.22
CA GLU A 52 3.69 4.17 18.31
C GLU A 52 3.15 5.10 19.42
N ASN A 53 3.87 6.18 19.71
CA ASN A 53 3.47 7.17 20.73
C ASN A 53 2.31 8.08 20.31
N ILE A 54 1.91 8.02 19.03
CA ILE A 54 0.86 8.88 18.47
C ILE A 54 -0.52 8.21 18.59
N CYS A 55 -0.59 6.90 18.81
CA CYS A 55 -1.83 6.12 18.77
C CYS A 55 -2.87 6.56 19.81
N VAL A 56 -2.47 6.89 21.04
CA VAL A 56 -3.41 7.25 22.12
C VAL A 56 -4.08 8.61 21.90
N PRO A 57 -3.35 9.69 21.62
CA PRO A 57 -3.95 10.98 21.30
C PRO A 57 -4.88 10.92 20.09
N ILE A 58 -4.48 10.21 19.05
CA ILE A 58 -5.25 10.05 17.82
C ILE A 58 -6.55 9.30 18.05
N HIS A 59 -6.53 8.22 18.82
CA HIS A 59 -7.74 7.49 19.17
C HIS A 59 -8.80 8.41 19.78
N THR A 60 -8.39 9.28 20.71
CA THR A 60 -9.31 10.24 21.34
C THR A 60 -9.89 11.22 20.32
N VAL A 61 -9.07 11.75 19.41
CA VAL A 61 -9.54 12.68 18.36
C VAL A 61 -10.53 11.99 17.43
N ILE A 62 -10.23 10.78 16.98
CA ILE A 62 -11.13 10.03 16.08
C ILE A 62 -12.46 9.73 16.77
N ARG A 63 -12.44 9.27 18.01
CA ARG A 63 -13.67 9.00 18.80
C ARG A 63 -14.55 10.24 18.94
N ASN A 64 -13.96 11.37 19.33
CA ASN A 64 -14.68 12.63 19.53
C ASN A 64 -15.32 13.14 18.24
N ASN A 65 -14.70 12.88 17.09
CA ASN A 65 -15.23 13.27 15.80
C ASN A 65 -16.33 12.36 15.26
N LEU A 66 -16.31 11.08 15.61
CA LEU A 66 -17.19 10.08 15.01
C LEU A 66 -18.36 9.66 15.89
N ILE A 67 -18.18 9.51 17.22
CA ILE A 67 -19.22 9.03 18.12
C ILE A 67 -20.42 9.97 18.08
N GLY A 68 -21.62 9.39 18.03
CA GLY A 68 -22.90 10.11 17.94
C GLY A 68 -23.19 10.70 16.57
N LYS A 69 -22.38 10.43 15.56
CA LYS A 69 -22.58 10.92 14.18
C LYS A 69 -23.11 9.83 13.27
N ASP A 70 -23.72 10.25 12.15
CA ASP A 70 -24.19 9.30 11.14
C ASP A 70 -23.02 8.73 10.35
N ALA A 71 -22.89 7.41 10.35
CA ALA A 71 -21.88 6.68 9.60
C ALA A 71 -22.06 6.77 8.08
N CYS A 72 -23.26 7.12 7.60
CA CYS A 72 -23.52 7.25 6.16
C CYS A 72 -23.00 8.57 5.57
N ASP A 73 -22.77 9.58 6.41
CA ASP A 73 -22.26 10.89 5.95
C ASP A 73 -20.73 10.86 5.75
N ILE A 74 -20.22 9.87 5.02
CA ILE A 74 -18.78 9.56 4.92
C ILE A 74 -17.95 10.81 4.59
N ASN A 75 -18.26 11.50 3.49
CA ASN A 75 -17.51 12.69 3.05
C ASN A 75 -17.45 13.78 4.12
N LYS A 76 -18.55 13.96 4.87
CA LYS A 76 -18.60 14.95 5.95
C LYS A 76 -17.72 14.50 7.11
N ARG A 77 -17.80 13.22 7.51
CA ARG A 77 -16.96 12.68 8.60
C ARG A 77 -15.47 12.81 8.29
N ILE A 78 -15.08 12.45 7.06
CA ILE A 78 -13.68 12.53 6.62
C ILE A 78 -13.19 13.99 6.60
N ARG A 79 -13.99 14.91 6.08
CA ARG A 79 -13.64 16.35 6.08
C ARG A 79 -13.48 16.91 7.50
N ASP A 80 -14.45 16.62 8.38
CA ASP A 80 -14.46 17.13 9.74
C ASP A 80 -13.25 16.57 10.53
N LEU A 81 -12.95 15.27 10.37
CA LEU A 81 -11.80 14.61 10.96
C LEU A 81 -10.48 15.18 10.43
N SER A 82 -10.36 15.43 9.12
CA SER A 82 -9.16 16.02 8.52
C SER A 82 -8.85 17.39 9.11
N ALA A 83 -9.87 18.25 9.23
CA ALA A 83 -9.70 19.58 9.79
C ALA A 83 -9.24 19.53 11.26
N ASP A 84 -9.76 18.58 12.05
CA ASP A 84 -9.39 18.46 13.46
C ASP A 84 -7.99 17.89 13.65
N LEU A 85 -7.58 16.91 12.84
CA LEU A 85 -6.23 16.36 12.85
C LEU A 85 -5.17 17.38 12.41
N GLU A 86 -5.48 18.28 11.48
CA GLU A 86 -4.61 19.39 11.11
C GLU A 86 -4.41 20.36 12.28
N LEU A 87 -5.49 20.69 13.02
CA LEU A 87 -5.41 21.52 14.21
C LEU A 87 -4.54 20.95 15.31
N HIS A 88 -4.49 19.63 15.46
CA HIS A 88 -3.66 18.93 16.44
C HIS A 88 -2.18 18.77 16.01
N LYS A 89 -1.77 19.39 14.90
CA LYS A 89 -0.38 19.39 14.39
C LYS A 89 0.22 17.98 14.22
N LEU A 90 -0.61 17.00 13.93
CA LEU A 90 -0.15 15.67 13.57
C LEU A 90 0.65 15.73 12.26
N HIS A 91 1.67 14.89 12.17
CA HIS A 91 2.44 14.78 10.93
C HIS A 91 1.48 14.45 9.78
N LEU A 92 1.42 15.31 8.75
CA LEU A 92 0.43 15.23 7.66
C LEU A 92 0.25 13.82 7.08
N GLN A 93 1.36 13.08 6.92
CA GLN A 93 1.31 11.72 6.37
C GLN A 93 0.69 10.70 7.32
N ALA A 94 0.89 10.83 8.63
CA ALA A 94 0.28 9.94 9.61
C ALA A 94 -1.23 10.20 9.70
N ALA A 95 -1.63 11.46 9.71
CA ALA A 95 -3.04 11.86 9.70
C ALA A 95 -3.76 11.33 8.46
N ASP A 96 -3.19 11.52 7.25
CA ASP A 96 -3.77 11.04 6.00
C ASP A 96 -3.97 9.52 5.98
N ARG A 97 -2.99 8.75 6.49
CA ARG A 97 -3.13 7.29 6.59
C ARG A 97 -4.27 6.86 7.52
N LEU A 98 -4.39 7.52 8.67
CA LEU A 98 -5.45 7.23 9.64
C LEU A 98 -6.84 7.58 9.11
N ILE A 99 -6.96 8.74 8.46
CA ILE A 99 -8.21 9.16 7.80
C ILE A 99 -8.66 8.11 6.79
N ARG A 100 -7.74 7.57 5.99
CA ARG A 100 -8.05 6.50 5.02
C ARG A 100 -8.53 5.23 5.70
N GLY A 101 -7.92 4.83 6.82
CA GLY A 101 -8.39 3.69 7.60
C GLY A 101 -9.82 3.88 8.14
N VAL A 102 -10.13 5.07 8.64
CA VAL A 102 -11.49 5.44 9.06
C VAL A 102 -12.45 5.41 7.87
N GLU A 103 -12.05 5.97 6.74
CA GLU A 103 -12.85 5.99 5.51
C GLU A 103 -13.19 4.58 5.04
N ILE A 104 -12.22 3.67 5.03
CA ILE A 104 -12.42 2.26 4.68
C ILE A 104 -13.49 1.63 5.60
N ALA A 105 -13.39 1.85 6.92
CA ALA A 105 -14.37 1.32 7.88
C ALA A 105 -15.78 1.86 7.64
N LEU A 106 -15.93 3.14 7.33
CA LEU A 106 -17.24 3.75 7.02
C LEU A 106 -17.82 3.20 5.71
N TRP A 107 -17.00 3.00 4.68
CA TRP A 107 -17.44 2.37 3.44
C TRP A 107 -17.82 0.90 3.65
N ASP A 108 -17.10 0.16 4.50
CA ASP A 108 -17.44 -1.22 4.85
C ASP A 108 -18.83 -1.31 5.53
N ILE A 109 -19.13 -0.37 6.45
CA ILE A 109 -20.47 -0.25 7.03
C ILE A 109 -21.52 -0.03 5.94
N LEU A 110 -21.27 0.86 5.00
CA LEU A 110 -22.24 1.19 3.95
C LEU A 110 -22.48 -0.01 3.02
N GLY A 111 -21.44 -0.75 2.65
CA GLY A 111 -21.55 -1.99 1.89
C GLY A 111 -22.37 -3.05 2.61
N LYS A 112 -22.07 -3.27 3.90
CA LYS A 112 -22.81 -4.20 4.78
C LYS A 112 -24.28 -3.80 4.92
N ARG A 113 -24.57 -2.53 5.12
CA ARG A 113 -25.94 -1.99 5.16
C ARG A 113 -26.69 -2.24 3.86
N ALA A 114 -26.04 -2.04 2.74
CA ALA A 114 -26.64 -2.26 1.42
C ALA A 114 -26.76 -3.76 1.06
N GLY A 115 -26.12 -4.65 1.80
CA GLY A 115 -26.02 -6.08 1.45
C GLY A 115 -25.31 -6.32 0.11
N LYS A 116 -24.37 -5.43 -0.27
CA LYS A 116 -23.69 -5.43 -1.56
C LYS A 116 -22.19 -5.23 -1.40
N PRO A 117 -21.37 -5.80 -2.31
CA PRO A 117 -19.97 -5.44 -2.41
C PRO A 117 -19.83 -3.96 -2.80
N LEU A 118 -18.73 -3.32 -2.36
CA LEU A 118 -18.52 -1.89 -2.61
C LEU A 118 -18.46 -1.54 -4.11
N CYS A 119 -17.93 -2.43 -4.94
CA CYS A 119 -17.95 -2.21 -6.39
C CYS A 119 -19.36 -1.97 -6.94
N ASP A 120 -20.38 -2.67 -6.41
CA ASP A 120 -21.77 -2.47 -6.83
C ASP A 120 -22.35 -1.15 -6.29
N VAL A 121 -21.93 -0.75 -5.07
CA VAL A 121 -22.30 0.56 -4.50
C VAL A 121 -21.70 1.71 -5.32
N TRP A 122 -20.54 1.51 -5.91
CA TRP A 122 -19.82 2.50 -6.74
C TRP A 122 -20.16 2.42 -8.24
N GLY A 123 -21.19 1.66 -8.63
CA GLY A 123 -21.68 1.64 -10.01
C GLY A 123 -21.36 0.37 -10.79
N GLY A 124 -20.82 -0.65 -10.15
CA GLY A 124 -20.54 -1.97 -10.72
C GLY A 124 -19.07 -2.28 -10.89
N ALA A 125 -18.77 -3.56 -11.01
CA ALA A 125 -17.41 -4.03 -11.19
C ALA A 125 -16.91 -3.78 -12.62
N TYR A 126 -15.85 -2.99 -12.75
CA TYR A 126 -15.18 -2.77 -14.04
C TYR A 126 -14.44 -4.02 -14.51
N ARG A 127 -13.93 -4.84 -13.59
CA ARG A 127 -13.25 -6.11 -13.85
C ARG A 127 -13.71 -7.16 -12.84
N GLN A 128 -13.86 -8.40 -13.33
CA GLN A 128 -14.23 -9.53 -12.47
C GLN A 128 -12.99 -10.21 -11.85
N GLN A 129 -11.84 -10.04 -12.47
CA GLN A 129 -10.56 -10.58 -12.01
C GLN A 129 -9.46 -9.52 -12.11
N ILE A 130 -8.57 -9.53 -11.15
CA ILE A 130 -7.39 -8.64 -11.08
C ILE A 130 -6.16 -9.52 -11.01
N GLU A 131 -5.22 -9.31 -11.93
CA GLU A 131 -3.93 -9.99 -11.91
C GLU A 131 -3.01 -9.33 -10.89
N PHE A 132 -2.36 -10.15 -10.08
CA PHE A 132 -1.35 -9.70 -9.14
C PHE A 132 0.06 -9.86 -9.71
N ALA A 133 0.95 -8.93 -9.37
CA ALA A 133 2.37 -9.06 -9.61
C ALA A 133 3.04 -9.88 -8.48
N GLY A 134 3.90 -10.81 -8.85
CA GLY A 134 4.74 -11.52 -7.89
C GLY A 134 5.95 -10.68 -7.48
N GLU A 135 6.15 -10.45 -6.20
CA GLU A 135 7.27 -9.64 -5.71
C GLU A 135 8.55 -10.45 -5.60
N VAL A 136 9.65 -9.84 -6.08
CA VAL A 136 11.02 -10.30 -5.90
C VAL A 136 11.78 -9.27 -5.06
N LYS A 137 12.32 -9.70 -3.93
CA LYS A 137 13.16 -8.88 -3.06
C LYS A 137 14.64 -9.15 -3.33
N TRP A 138 15.50 -8.17 -3.01
CA TRP A 138 16.94 -8.33 -3.12
C TRP A 138 17.47 -9.34 -2.08
N GLN A 139 17.95 -10.48 -2.54
CA GLN A 139 18.57 -11.54 -1.71
C GLN A 139 19.77 -12.18 -2.43
N GLY A 140 20.39 -11.45 -3.36
CA GLY A 140 21.44 -11.94 -4.25
C GLY A 140 20.89 -12.52 -5.56
N LEU A 141 21.71 -12.48 -6.62
CA LEU A 141 21.27 -12.75 -8.00
C LEU A 141 20.72 -14.16 -8.19
N THR A 142 21.31 -15.16 -7.54
CA THR A 142 20.82 -16.55 -7.61
C THR A 142 19.44 -16.72 -7.00
N ALA A 143 19.19 -16.09 -5.83
CA ALA A 143 17.89 -16.14 -5.17
C ALA A 143 16.84 -15.38 -5.97
N ILE A 144 17.18 -14.23 -6.57
CA ILE A 144 16.32 -13.47 -7.48
C ILE A 144 15.87 -14.33 -8.66
N LYS A 145 16.81 -15.01 -9.33
CA LYS A 145 16.53 -15.91 -10.46
C LYS A 145 15.59 -17.06 -10.06
N GLN A 146 15.89 -17.73 -8.94
CA GLN A 146 15.06 -18.82 -8.42
C GLN A 146 13.66 -18.35 -8.05
N ARG A 147 13.54 -17.17 -7.39
CA ARG A 147 12.24 -16.60 -7.02
C ARG A 147 11.41 -16.23 -8.24
N ALA A 148 12.01 -15.62 -9.27
CA ALA A 148 11.34 -15.31 -10.53
C ALA A 148 10.79 -16.57 -11.20
N SER A 149 11.61 -17.62 -11.32
CA SER A 149 11.18 -18.91 -11.87
C SER A 149 10.02 -19.53 -11.06
N LYS A 150 10.11 -19.49 -9.73
CA LYS A 150 9.05 -20.02 -8.86
C LYS A 150 7.74 -19.25 -9.04
N LEU A 151 7.78 -17.92 -9.10
CA LEU A 151 6.60 -17.10 -9.32
C LEU A 151 5.93 -17.37 -10.67
N GLU A 152 6.72 -17.56 -11.73
CA GLU A 152 6.21 -17.96 -13.04
C GLU A 152 5.48 -19.31 -12.98
N GLN A 153 6.10 -20.32 -12.31
CA GLN A 153 5.50 -21.64 -12.08
C GLN A 153 4.20 -21.56 -11.26
N ASP A 154 4.13 -20.63 -10.30
CA ASP A 154 2.94 -20.37 -9.48
C ASP A 154 1.85 -19.62 -10.27
N GLY A 155 2.11 -19.28 -11.55
CA GLY A 155 1.12 -18.67 -12.47
C GLY A 155 1.16 -17.16 -12.55
N TYR A 156 2.09 -16.48 -11.90
CA TYR A 156 2.24 -15.03 -12.04
C TYR A 156 2.69 -14.66 -13.45
N ARG A 157 2.03 -13.66 -14.05
CA ARG A 157 2.34 -13.12 -15.39
C ARG A 157 3.02 -11.75 -15.34
N THR A 158 3.19 -11.22 -14.15
CA THR A 158 3.92 -9.96 -13.89
C THR A 158 4.81 -10.15 -12.68
N ILE A 159 6.08 -9.83 -12.84
CA ILE A 159 7.07 -9.85 -11.77
C ILE A 159 7.43 -8.41 -11.39
N TYR A 160 7.38 -8.09 -10.12
CA TYR A 160 7.75 -6.79 -9.59
C TYR A 160 9.03 -6.89 -8.78
N LEU A 161 10.07 -6.16 -9.19
CA LEU A 161 11.34 -6.06 -8.47
C LEU A 161 11.46 -4.66 -7.86
N LYS A 162 11.75 -4.61 -6.55
CA LYS A 162 12.07 -3.37 -5.87
C LYS A 162 13.55 -3.05 -6.09
N ALA A 163 13.85 -1.87 -6.65
CA ALA A 163 15.22 -1.41 -6.88
C ALA A 163 15.95 -1.13 -5.56
N SER A 164 17.25 -1.29 -5.58
CA SER A 164 18.15 -0.98 -4.45
C SER A 164 18.62 0.48 -4.43
N GLY A 165 18.47 1.18 -5.54
CA GLY A 165 19.01 2.51 -5.78
C GLY A 165 20.45 2.53 -6.30
N LYS A 166 21.08 1.36 -6.45
CA LYS A 166 22.41 1.21 -7.04
C LYS A 166 22.27 0.68 -8.46
N MET A 167 22.59 1.51 -9.44
CA MET A 167 22.42 1.21 -10.88
C MET A 167 22.98 -0.16 -11.30
N THR A 168 24.20 -0.49 -10.88
CA THR A 168 24.85 -1.77 -11.25
C THR A 168 24.09 -2.97 -10.72
N ASP A 169 23.64 -2.86 -9.47
CA ASP A 169 22.92 -3.92 -8.77
C ASP A 169 21.52 -4.08 -9.36
N ASP A 170 20.83 -2.96 -9.62
CA ASP A 170 19.49 -2.95 -10.18
C ASP A 170 19.45 -3.56 -11.59
N VAL A 171 20.41 -3.21 -12.45
CA VAL A 171 20.53 -3.81 -13.79
C VAL A 171 20.84 -5.31 -13.72
N ALA A 172 21.75 -5.73 -12.81
CA ALA A 172 22.06 -7.13 -12.62
C ALA A 172 20.87 -7.93 -12.06
N ALA A 173 20.12 -7.34 -11.13
CA ALA A 173 18.93 -7.96 -10.57
C ALA A 173 17.84 -8.19 -11.62
N ILE A 174 17.58 -7.20 -12.47
CA ILE A 174 16.61 -7.34 -13.58
C ILE A 174 17.08 -8.39 -14.59
N ALA A 175 18.37 -8.43 -14.92
CA ALA A 175 18.92 -9.50 -15.76
C ALA A 175 18.64 -10.87 -15.13
N ALA A 176 18.89 -11.03 -13.83
CA ALA A 176 18.63 -12.28 -13.11
C ALA A 176 17.14 -12.66 -13.07
N VAL A 177 16.22 -11.67 -12.95
CA VAL A 177 14.78 -11.92 -13.08
C VAL A 177 14.47 -12.47 -14.47
N ARG A 178 14.92 -11.80 -15.54
CA ARG A 178 14.66 -12.25 -16.93
C ARG A 178 15.25 -13.62 -17.21
N ASP A 179 16.47 -13.90 -16.73
CA ASP A 179 17.12 -15.20 -16.85
C ASP A 179 16.40 -16.32 -16.07
N GLY A 180 15.61 -15.98 -15.07
CA GLY A 180 14.81 -16.93 -14.30
C GLY A 180 13.50 -17.31 -14.98
N LEU A 181 13.04 -16.51 -15.94
CA LEU A 181 11.77 -16.68 -16.62
C LEU A 181 11.95 -17.49 -17.92
N GLN A 182 11.07 -18.44 -18.16
CA GLN A 182 11.03 -19.22 -19.40
C GLN A 182 10.17 -18.54 -20.48
N ASP A 183 9.05 -17.93 -20.07
CA ASP A 183 8.15 -17.19 -20.96
C ASP A 183 8.61 -15.73 -21.09
N VAL A 184 8.98 -15.35 -22.30
CA VAL A 184 9.40 -13.98 -22.64
C VAL A 184 8.28 -12.96 -22.50
N HIS A 185 7.03 -13.40 -22.47
CA HIS A 185 5.85 -12.55 -22.32
C HIS A 185 5.53 -12.21 -20.86
N VAL A 186 6.20 -12.86 -19.89
CA VAL A 186 6.09 -12.45 -18.48
C VAL A 186 6.63 -11.04 -18.34
N LYS A 187 5.78 -10.15 -17.85
CA LYS A 187 6.07 -8.73 -17.70
C LYS A 187 6.99 -8.48 -16.50
N ILE A 188 7.89 -7.53 -16.64
CA ILE A 188 8.74 -7.10 -15.51
C ILE A 188 8.43 -5.65 -15.21
N ARG A 189 8.19 -5.34 -13.95
CA ARG A 189 7.99 -4.00 -13.41
C ARG A 189 9.07 -3.72 -12.38
N VAL A 190 9.57 -2.49 -12.37
CA VAL A 190 10.65 -2.06 -11.47
C VAL A 190 10.12 -0.94 -10.58
N GLY A 191 10.08 -1.16 -9.27
CA GLY A 191 9.78 -0.14 -8.28
C GLY A 191 11.05 0.61 -7.87
N ALA A 192 11.31 1.75 -8.45
CA ALA A 192 12.48 2.56 -8.14
C ALA A 192 12.31 3.43 -6.88
N HIS A 193 11.07 3.69 -6.46
CA HIS A 193 10.72 4.38 -5.20
C HIS A 193 11.49 5.69 -4.97
N GLN A 194 11.72 6.47 -6.03
CA GLN A 194 12.40 7.78 -5.97
C GLN A 194 13.91 7.68 -5.65
N LEU A 195 14.52 6.51 -5.82
CA LEU A 195 15.91 6.27 -5.41
C LEU A 195 16.94 6.82 -6.41
N TRP A 196 16.56 7.09 -7.67
CA TRP A 196 17.52 7.53 -8.68
C TRP A 196 17.50 9.04 -8.87
N ALA A 197 18.67 9.65 -9.08
CA ALA A 197 18.76 10.99 -9.61
C ALA A 197 18.30 11.01 -11.08
N PRO A 198 17.82 12.15 -11.62
CA PRO A 198 17.28 12.19 -13.00
C PRO A 198 18.22 11.63 -14.08
N GLY A 199 19.51 11.98 -14.05
CA GLY A 199 20.48 11.44 -14.99
C GLY A 199 20.78 9.95 -14.83
N GLU A 200 20.73 9.46 -13.59
CA GLU A 200 20.85 8.04 -13.29
C GLU A 200 19.62 7.27 -13.77
N ALA A 201 18.42 7.82 -13.55
CA ALA A 201 17.17 7.21 -13.99
C ALA A 201 17.17 6.96 -15.50
N ILE A 202 17.55 7.96 -16.29
CA ILE A 202 17.68 7.84 -17.77
C ILE A 202 18.68 6.73 -18.11
N THR A 203 19.84 6.72 -17.46
CA THR A 203 20.89 5.73 -17.73
C THR A 203 20.44 4.31 -17.36
N VAL A 204 19.79 4.15 -16.21
CA VAL A 204 19.28 2.85 -15.76
C VAL A 204 18.19 2.37 -16.71
N ILE A 205 17.17 3.18 -16.99
CA ILE A 205 16.05 2.82 -17.86
C ILE A 205 16.55 2.36 -19.24
N ASN A 206 17.47 3.11 -19.86
CA ASN A 206 18.05 2.73 -21.15
C ASN A 206 18.78 1.38 -21.11
N ARG A 207 19.44 1.07 -19.98
CA ARG A 207 20.10 -0.25 -19.79
C ARG A 207 19.11 -1.38 -19.54
N LEU A 208 17.93 -1.05 -19.01
CA LEU A 208 16.87 -2.03 -18.72
C LEU A 208 16.02 -2.37 -19.95
N GLU A 209 15.98 -1.52 -20.97
CA GLU A 209 15.15 -1.68 -22.17
C GLU A 209 15.28 -3.07 -22.80
N LYS A 210 16.51 -3.57 -22.95
CA LYS A 210 16.79 -4.89 -23.54
C LYS A 210 16.19 -6.08 -22.80
N TYR A 211 15.74 -5.89 -21.56
CA TYR A 211 15.09 -6.93 -20.75
C TYR A 211 13.57 -6.92 -20.85
N GLY A 212 12.98 -6.07 -21.70
CA GLY A 212 11.54 -6.02 -21.93
C GLY A 212 10.76 -5.57 -20.68
N ILE A 213 11.19 -4.45 -20.09
CA ILE A 213 10.51 -3.84 -18.93
C ILE A 213 9.19 -3.23 -19.37
N GLU A 214 8.09 -3.55 -18.66
CA GLU A 214 6.78 -2.96 -18.91
C GLU A 214 6.64 -1.58 -18.25
N LEU A 215 7.18 -1.43 -17.04
CA LEU A 215 6.98 -0.23 -16.23
C LEU A 215 8.16 -0.02 -15.28
N VAL A 216 8.55 1.24 -15.11
CA VAL A 216 9.38 1.71 -14.00
C VAL A 216 8.53 2.66 -13.16
N ASP A 217 8.30 2.29 -11.89
CA ASP A 217 7.49 3.05 -10.96
C ASP A 217 8.35 4.03 -10.17
N GLN A 218 7.97 5.31 -10.21
CA GLN A 218 8.61 6.39 -9.48
C GLN A 218 10.15 6.40 -9.57
N PRO A 219 10.74 6.54 -10.77
CA PRO A 219 12.19 6.50 -10.94
C PRO A 219 12.90 7.63 -10.18
N VAL A 220 12.30 8.81 -10.15
CA VAL A 220 12.83 10.03 -9.55
C VAL A 220 11.86 10.58 -8.51
N ILE A 221 12.30 11.58 -7.74
CA ILE A 221 11.47 12.23 -6.71
C ILE A 221 10.16 12.75 -7.30
N ARG A 222 9.04 12.41 -6.68
CA ARG A 222 7.65 12.61 -7.17
C ARG A 222 7.27 14.06 -7.49
N TYR A 223 7.95 15.02 -6.88
CA TYR A 223 7.69 16.45 -7.13
C TYR A 223 8.46 17.02 -8.32
N ASN A 224 9.39 16.29 -8.90
CA ASN A 224 10.14 16.69 -10.07
C ASN A 224 9.45 16.21 -11.35
N LEU A 225 8.38 16.92 -11.74
CA LEU A 225 7.57 16.56 -12.91
C LEU A 225 8.36 16.69 -14.23
N ASP A 226 9.35 17.57 -14.29
CA ASP A 226 10.18 17.71 -15.48
C ASP A 226 11.14 16.53 -15.68
N ALA A 227 11.59 15.93 -14.60
CA ALA A 227 12.41 14.72 -14.66
C ALA A 227 11.58 13.43 -14.96
N LEU A 228 10.25 13.50 -14.84
CA LEU A 228 9.35 12.39 -15.16
C LEU A 228 8.91 12.40 -16.65
N LYS A 229 9.17 13.48 -17.39
CA LYS A 229 8.91 13.59 -18.82
C LYS A 229 10.01 12.93 -19.64
#